data_8181d06f6c3e1bd4519bdec00c86c185
#
_entry.id   8181d06f6c3e1bd4519bdec00c86c185
#
_cell.length_a   1.000
_cell.length_b   1.000
_cell.length_c   1.000
_cell.angle_alpha   90.00
_cell.angle_beta   90.00
_cell.angle_gamma   90.00
#
_symmetry.space_group_name_H-M   'P 1'
#
loop_
_entity.id
_entity.type
_entity.pdbx_description
1 polymer ?
#
loop_
_entity_poly.entity_id
_entity_poly.type
_entity_poly.pdbx_seq_one_letter_code
_entity_poly.pdbx_strand_id
1 'polypeptide(L)'
;MDAVFEGYPKSVRTRLLTLRRLILGTARATPGVGQIEEALKWGQPSYLTPETKSGSTVRIEHVAGKQYAVFFHCQTDLVATFRDLYPDKWSYGGNRCILLDADDKVDVEALRHCIALALTYHLRKRKTA
;
A
#
# COMPACT_ATOMS: atom_id res chain seq x y z
N MET A 1 11.64 -12.54 -4.86
CA MET A 1 10.56 -11.58 -5.09
C MET A 1 10.30 -11.27 -6.56
N ASP A 2 11.35 -11.20 -7.38
CA ASP A 2 11.19 -10.90 -8.81
C ASP A 2 10.29 -11.89 -9.53
N ALA A 3 10.38 -13.18 -9.21
CA ALA A 3 9.57 -14.21 -9.83
C ALA A 3 8.06 -13.98 -9.60
N VAL A 4 7.69 -13.42 -8.45
CA VAL A 4 6.29 -13.12 -8.15
C VAL A 4 5.76 -12.04 -9.11
N PHE A 5 6.53 -10.97 -9.29
CA PHE A 5 6.13 -9.89 -10.21
C PHE A 5 6.10 -10.36 -11.65
N GLU A 6 7.02 -11.23 -12.06
CA GLU A 6 7.04 -11.81 -13.41
C GLU A 6 5.79 -12.65 -13.68
N GLY A 7 5.17 -13.21 -12.65
CA GLY A 7 3.95 -14.00 -12.77
C GLY A 7 2.68 -13.18 -13.00
N TYR A 8 2.71 -11.87 -12.80
CA TYR A 8 1.53 -11.03 -13.04
C TYR A 8 1.34 -10.76 -14.52
N PRO A 9 0.08 -10.53 -14.97
CA PRO A 9 -0.17 -10.06 -16.33
C PRO A 9 0.63 -8.80 -16.63
N LYS A 10 1.15 -8.70 -17.84
CA LYS A 10 2.04 -7.60 -18.23
C LYS A 10 1.43 -6.21 -17.97
N SER A 11 0.13 -6.04 -18.22
CA SER A 11 -0.56 -4.76 -18.04
C SER A 11 -0.52 -4.26 -16.59
N VAL A 12 -0.65 -5.17 -15.60
CA VAL A 12 -0.62 -4.80 -14.19
C VAL A 12 0.77 -4.90 -13.57
N ARG A 13 1.66 -5.71 -14.16
CA ARG A 13 3.04 -5.88 -13.65
C ARG A 13 3.76 -4.56 -13.51
N THR A 14 3.74 -3.73 -14.55
CA THR A 14 4.38 -2.41 -14.54
C THR A 14 3.81 -1.53 -13.43
N ARG A 15 2.50 -1.56 -13.25
CA ARG A 15 1.82 -0.78 -12.20
C ARG A 15 2.19 -1.27 -10.80
N LEU A 16 2.24 -2.59 -10.61
CA LEU A 16 2.62 -3.18 -9.32
C LEU A 16 4.08 -2.90 -8.99
N LEU A 17 4.97 -2.92 -9.97
CA LEU A 17 6.37 -2.54 -9.78
C LEU A 17 6.50 -1.06 -9.42
N THR A 18 5.66 -0.20 -9.99
CA THR A 18 5.62 1.22 -9.63
C THR A 18 5.16 1.38 -8.18
N LEU A 19 4.14 0.64 -7.75
CA LEU A 19 3.70 0.63 -6.35
C LEU A 19 4.81 0.19 -5.40
N ARG A 20 5.53 -0.86 -5.78
CA ARG A 20 6.68 -1.34 -4.99
C ARG A 20 7.68 -0.21 -4.77
N ARG A 21 8.08 0.46 -5.84
CA ARG A 21 9.03 1.58 -5.74
C ARG A 21 8.47 2.73 -4.90
N LEU A 22 7.19 3.01 -5.04
CA LEU A 22 6.53 4.08 -4.28
C LEU A 22 6.52 3.76 -2.79
N ILE A 23 6.20 2.52 -2.42
CA ILE A 23 6.18 2.09 -1.01
C ILE A 23 7.59 2.20 -0.41
N LEU A 24 8.59 1.65 -1.08
CA LEU A 24 9.97 1.68 -0.60
C LEU A 24 10.50 3.11 -0.51
N GLY A 25 10.20 3.93 -1.51
CA GLY A 25 10.61 5.34 -1.52
C GLY A 25 9.94 6.16 -0.42
N THR A 26 8.64 5.93 -0.20
CA THR A 26 7.89 6.62 0.86
C THR A 26 8.46 6.25 2.24
N ALA A 27 8.78 4.97 2.44
CA ALA A 27 9.38 4.52 3.69
C ALA A 27 10.70 5.23 3.98
N ARG A 28 11.56 5.34 2.97
CA ARG A 28 12.85 6.02 3.13
C ARG A 28 12.69 7.51 3.44
N ALA A 29 11.65 8.14 2.90
CA ALA A 29 11.40 9.56 3.06
C ALA A 29 10.60 9.92 4.30
N THR A 30 10.07 8.92 5.02
CA THR A 30 9.17 9.14 6.16
C THR A 30 9.91 8.87 7.47
N PRO A 31 10.15 9.91 8.31
CA PRO A 31 10.82 9.73 9.59
C PRO A 31 10.06 8.75 10.49
N GLY A 32 10.81 7.91 11.21
CA GLY A 32 10.25 6.98 12.18
C GLY A 32 9.86 5.62 11.63
N VAL A 33 9.89 5.43 10.32
CA VAL A 33 9.50 4.16 9.69
C VAL A 33 10.63 3.12 9.78
N GLY A 34 11.87 3.55 9.57
CA GLY A 34 13.03 2.66 9.60
C GLY A 34 13.09 1.73 8.39
N GLN A 35 13.72 0.59 8.58
CA GLN A 35 13.96 -0.40 7.52
C GLN A 35 12.67 -1.11 7.14
N ILE A 36 12.36 -1.17 5.84
CA ILE A 36 11.25 -1.95 5.32
C ILE A 36 11.72 -3.40 5.09
N GLU A 37 10.86 -4.34 5.47
CA GLU A 37 11.00 -5.74 5.08
C GLU A 37 9.97 -6.05 3.98
N GLU A 38 10.46 -6.51 2.83
CA GLU A 38 9.61 -7.02 1.75
C GLU A 38 9.52 -8.53 1.90
N ALA A 39 8.30 -9.06 2.01
CA ALA A 39 8.07 -10.48 2.22
C ALA A 39 6.84 -10.94 1.46
N LEU A 40 6.71 -12.26 1.25
CA LEU A 40 5.48 -12.83 0.71
C LEU A 40 4.59 -13.29 1.85
N LYS A 41 3.36 -12.78 1.88
CA LYS A 41 2.34 -13.23 2.82
C LYS A 41 1.09 -13.56 2.03
N TRP A 42 0.62 -14.79 2.13
CA TRP A 42 -0.53 -15.28 1.37
C TRP A 42 -0.33 -15.13 -0.14
N GLY A 43 0.94 -15.28 -0.60
CA GLY A 43 1.29 -15.12 -2.00
C GLY A 43 1.35 -13.67 -2.48
N GLN A 44 1.18 -12.71 -1.59
CA GLN A 44 1.16 -11.28 -1.92
C GLN A 44 2.44 -10.58 -1.45
N PRO A 45 3.05 -9.74 -2.30
CA PRO A 45 4.13 -8.86 -1.83
C PRO A 45 3.63 -7.98 -0.68
N SER A 46 4.34 -8.03 0.43
CA SER A 46 3.95 -7.40 1.68
C SER A 46 5.10 -6.57 2.23
N TYR A 47 4.78 -5.44 2.82
CA TYR A 47 5.76 -4.44 3.27
C TYR A 47 5.53 -4.16 4.75
N LEU A 48 6.54 -4.48 5.56
CA LEU A 48 6.47 -4.44 7.02
C LEU A 48 7.55 -3.51 7.56
N THR A 49 7.34 -3.05 8.79
CA THR A 49 8.30 -2.19 9.51
C THR A 49 8.75 -2.91 10.78
N PRO A 50 9.52 -4.02 10.65
CA PRO A 50 9.84 -4.88 11.80
C PRO A 50 10.74 -4.21 12.84
N GLU A 51 11.59 -3.29 12.40
CA GLU A 51 12.54 -2.60 13.26
C GLU A 51 11.85 -1.64 14.23
N THR A 52 10.96 -0.80 13.72
CA THR A 52 10.28 0.23 14.51
C THR A 52 8.88 -0.17 14.93
N LYS A 53 8.26 -1.09 14.21
CA LYS A 53 6.85 -1.46 14.35
C LYS A 53 5.92 -0.24 14.21
N SER A 54 6.35 0.75 13.44
CA SER A 54 5.63 2.02 13.27
C SER A 54 4.36 1.86 12.44
N GLY A 55 4.35 0.92 11.49
CA GLY A 55 3.31 0.83 10.46
C GLY A 55 2.47 -0.43 10.54
N SER A 56 1.30 -0.32 9.93
CA SER A 56 0.48 -1.47 9.58
C SER A 56 1.02 -2.04 8.27
N THR A 57 0.92 -3.36 8.09
CA THR A 57 1.40 -4.03 6.87
C THR A 57 0.64 -3.54 5.65
N VAL A 58 1.39 -3.22 4.59
CA VAL A 58 0.84 -2.86 3.27
C VAL A 58 1.11 -4.01 2.33
N ARG A 59 0.10 -4.45 1.58
CA ARG A 59 0.23 -5.50 0.58
C ARG A 59 -0.26 -5.00 -0.77
N ILE A 60 0.29 -5.56 -1.84
CA ILE A 60 -0.13 -5.24 -3.20
C ILE A 60 -0.44 -6.54 -3.94
N GLU A 61 -1.43 -6.49 -4.86
CA GLU A 61 -1.88 -7.68 -5.57
C GLU A 61 -2.60 -7.33 -6.87
N HIS A 62 -2.49 -8.23 -7.85
CA HIS A 62 -3.37 -8.27 -9.00
C HIS A 62 -4.72 -8.82 -8.54
N VAL A 63 -5.80 -8.13 -8.89
CA VAL A 63 -7.15 -8.54 -8.50
C VAL A 63 -7.81 -9.37 -9.60
N ALA A 64 -8.05 -8.76 -10.76
CA ALA A 64 -8.64 -9.43 -11.92
C ALA A 64 -8.43 -8.56 -13.16
N GLY A 65 -8.15 -9.17 -14.31
CA GLY A 65 -7.95 -8.42 -15.55
C GLY A 65 -6.90 -7.34 -15.39
N LYS A 66 -7.29 -6.08 -15.60
CA LYS A 66 -6.41 -4.91 -15.43
C LYS A 66 -6.50 -4.28 -14.06
N GLN A 67 -7.27 -4.85 -13.15
CA GLN A 67 -7.45 -4.31 -11.81
C GLN A 67 -6.38 -4.82 -10.87
N TYR A 68 -5.81 -3.91 -10.09
CA TYR A 68 -4.84 -4.22 -9.05
C TYR A 68 -5.18 -3.38 -7.81
N ALA A 69 -4.57 -3.67 -6.69
CA ALA A 69 -4.96 -3.03 -5.44
C ALA A 69 -3.80 -2.89 -4.46
N VAL A 70 -3.93 -1.88 -3.59
CA VAL A 70 -3.11 -1.74 -2.39
C VAL A 70 -3.99 -2.13 -1.21
N PHE A 71 -3.58 -3.14 -0.46
CA PHE A 71 -4.32 -3.66 0.68
C PHE A 71 -3.78 -3.14 1.99
N PHE A 72 -4.69 -2.84 2.90
CA PHE A 72 -4.40 -2.37 4.25
C PHE A 72 -5.11 -3.27 5.24
N HIS A 73 -4.62 -3.33 6.47
CA HIS A 73 -5.21 -4.22 7.47
C HIS A 73 -6.65 -3.78 7.80
N CYS A 74 -7.61 -4.71 7.71
CA CYS A 74 -9.03 -4.40 7.85
C CYS A 74 -9.44 -3.99 9.27
N GLN A 75 -8.61 -4.27 10.27
CA GLN A 75 -8.86 -3.87 11.65
C GLN A 75 -8.33 -2.47 11.96
N THR A 76 -7.74 -1.78 10.97
CA THR A 76 -7.33 -0.39 11.11
C THR A 76 -8.42 0.53 10.59
N ASP A 77 -8.33 1.82 10.93
CA ASP A 77 -9.21 2.85 10.37
C ASP A 77 -8.63 3.48 9.08
N LEU A 78 -7.61 2.85 8.49
CA LEU A 78 -6.88 3.43 7.36
C LEU A 78 -7.77 3.70 6.16
N VAL A 79 -8.52 2.69 5.69
CA VAL A 79 -9.36 2.88 4.50
C VAL A 79 -10.49 3.88 4.77
N ALA A 80 -11.06 3.88 5.98
CA ALA A 80 -12.06 4.88 6.37
C ALA A 80 -11.46 6.29 6.31
N THR A 81 -10.22 6.45 6.79
CA THR A 81 -9.49 7.72 6.72
C THR A 81 -9.27 8.13 5.27
N PHE A 82 -8.88 7.20 4.41
CA PHE A 82 -8.66 7.49 2.98
C PHE A 82 -9.96 7.94 2.29
N ARG A 83 -11.10 7.33 2.63
CA ARG A 83 -12.40 7.75 2.09
C ARG A 83 -12.75 9.17 2.49
N ASP A 84 -12.40 9.55 3.72
CA ASP A 84 -12.64 10.91 4.20
C ASP A 84 -11.74 11.93 3.50
N LEU A 85 -10.46 11.56 3.28
CA LEU A 85 -9.50 12.45 2.63
C LEU A 85 -9.67 12.52 1.12
N TYR A 86 -10.03 11.41 0.49
CA TYR A 86 -10.08 11.26 -0.96
C TYR A 86 -11.36 10.52 -1.38
N PRO A 87 -12.56 11.10 -1.11
CA PRO A 87 -13.82 10.37 -1.31
C PRO A 87 -14.09 9.96 -2.76
N ASP A 88 -13.64 10.77 -3.73
CA ASP A 88 -13.94 10.55 -5.14
C ASP A 88 -12.73 10.18 -5.99
N LYS A 89 -11.58 10.00 -5.36
CA LYS A 89 -10.34 9.78 -6.10
C LYS A 89 -10.18 8.33 -6.57
N TRP A 90 -10.61 7.39 -5.75
CA TRP A 90 -10.46 5.96 -6.04
C TRP A 90 -11.72 5.19 -5.72
N SER A 91 -11.79 3.96 -6.26
CA SER A 91 -12.72 2.94 -5.77
C SER A 91 -12.08 2.25 -4.57
N TYR A 92 -12.88 1.86 -3.60
CA TYR A 92 -12.40 1.17 -2.41
C TYR A 92 -13.05 -0.20 -2.31
N GLY A 93 -12.29 -1.21 -1.88
CA GLY A 93 -12.80 -2.54 -1.61
C GLY A 93 -13.10 -2.71 -0.12
N GLY A 94 -14.33 -2.42 0.29
CA GLY A 94 -14.71 -2.46 1.70
C GLY A 94 -13.82 -1.55 2.55
N ASN A 95 -13.29 -2.06 3.66
CA ASN A 95 -12.31 -1.37 4.49
C ASN A 95 -10.91 -2.00 4.35
N ARG A 96 -10.63 -2.65 3.21
CA ARG A 96 -9.42 -3.44 3.01
C ARG A 96 -8.45 -2.86 2.00
N CYS A 97 -8.93 -2.19 0.94
CA CYS A 97 -8.03 -1.79 -0.13
C CYS A 97 -8.49 -0.58 -0.91
N ILE A 98 -7.51 0.02 -1.60
CA ILE A 98 -7.73 0.96 -2.69
C ILE A 98 -7.65 0.15 -3.98
N LEU A 99 -8.71 0.20 -4.79
CA LEU A 99 -8.77 -0.48 -6.08
C LEU A 99 -8.30 0.45 -7.18
N LEU A 100 -7.42 -0.05 -8.04
CA LEU A 100 -6.82 0.71 -9.13
C LEU A 100 -6.96 -0.07 -10.44
N ASP A 101 -6.94 0.66 -11.56
CA ASP A 101 -7.00 0.06 -12.88
C ASP A 101 -5.74 0.44 -13.66
N ALA A 102 -5.16 -0.53 -14.38
CA ALA A 102 -3.91 -0.32 -15.11
C ALA A 102 -4.04 0.70 -16.24
N ASP A 103 -5.26 0.95 -16.74
CA ASP A 103 -5.50 1.93 -17.79
C ASP A 103 -5.65 3.36 -17.26
N ASP A 104 -5.83 3.51 -15.93
CA ASP A 104 -6.04 4.82 -15.34
C ASP A 104 -4.72 5.42 -14.86
N LYS A 105 -4.63 6.74 -14.91
CA LYS A 105 -3.54 7.48 -14.27
C LYS A 105 -3.70 7.40 -12.77
N VAL A 106 -2.58 7.17 -12.08
CA VAL A 106 -2.54 7.15 -10.62
C VAL A 106 -2.10 8.51 -10.11
N ASP A 107 -2.83 9.06 -9.14
CA ASP A 107 -2.39 10.24 -8.41
C ASP A 107 -1.31 9.79 -7.41
N VAL A 108 -0.06 9.88 -7.82
CA VAL A 108 1.09 9.40 -7.06
C VAL A 108 1.21 10.09 -5.71
N GLU A 109 0.98 11.42 -5.67
CA GLU A 109 1.10 12.17 -4.42
C GLU A 109 0.04 11.78 -3.40
N ALA A 110 -1.21 11.62 -3.84
CA ALA A 110 -2.29 11.17 -2.96
C ALA A 110 -2.03 9.75 -2.46
N LEU A 111 -1.55 8.86 -3.33
CA LEU A 111 -1.25 7.49 -2.97
C LEU A 111 -0.07 7.41 -2.01
N ARG A 112 0.96 8.24 -2.22
CA ARG A 112 2.10 8.37 -1.30
C ARG A 112 1.63 8.79 0.09
N HIS A 113 0.69 9.73 0.17
CA HIS A 113 0.11 10.17 1.44
C HIS A 113 -0.57 9.00 2.17
N CYS A 114 -1.38 8.23 1.46
CA CYS A 114 -2.06 7.07 2.04
C CYS A 114 -1.06 6.01 2.53
N ILE A 115 -0.02 5.74 1.74
CA ILE A 115 1.04 4.79 2.13
C ILE A 115 1.78 5.28 3.36
N ALA A 116 2.12 6.58 3.42
CA ALA A 116 2.80 7.17 4.57
C ALA A 116 1.93 7.04 5.83
N LEU A 117 0.63 7.25 5.71
CA LEU A 117 -0.30 7.07 6.84
C LEU A 117 -0.30 5.63 7.34
N ALA A 118 -0.26 4.66 6.41
CA ALA A 118 -0.20 3.24 6.77
C ALA A 118 1.12 2.89 7.48
N LEU A 119 2.25 3.37 6.94
CA LEU A 119 3.58 3.07 7.48
C LEU A 119 3.85 3.76 8.83
N THR A 120 3.04 4.74 9.20
CA THR A 120 3.15 5.44 10.48
C THR A 120 1.94 5.21 11.39
N TYR A 121 1.09 4.25 11.05
CA TYR A 121 -0.19 4.03 11.73
C TYR A 121 -0.03 3.85 13.25
N HIS A 122 0.83 2.93 13.68
CA HIS A 122 1.04 2.67 15.10
C HIS A 122 1.78 3.80 15.80
N LEU A 123 2.69 4.47 15.08
CA LEU A 123 3.42 5.62 15.60
C LEU A 123 2.45 6.75 15.98
N ARG A 124 1.49 7.04 15.10
CA ARG A 124 0.46 8.06 15.37
C ARG A 124 -0.47 7.65 16.52
N LYS A 125 -0.85 6.38 16.58
CA LYS A 125 -1.70 5.87 17.67
C LYS A 125 -1.01 5.95 19.02
N ARG A 126 0.31 5.66 19.06
CA ARG A 126 1.09 5.79 20.30
C ARG A 126 1.13 7.23 20.79
N LYS A 127 1.23 8.21 19.89
CA LYS A 127 1.27 9.63 20.24
C LYS A 127 -0.05 10.16 20.77
N THR A 128 -1.18 9.55 20.39
CA THR A 128 -2.50 9.98 20.81
C THR A 128 -3.02 9.23 22.04
N ALA A 129 -2.32 8.18 22.44
CA ALA A 129 -2.72 7.35 23.58
C ALA A 129 -2.44 8.01 24.94
#